data_8f80c00711c755a5881f44bab2626810
#
_entry.id   8f80c00711c755a5881f44bab2626810
#
_cell.length_a   1.000
_cell.length_b   1.000
_cell.length_c   1.000
_cell.angle_alpha   90.00
_cell.angle_beta   90.00
_cell.angle_gamma   90.00
#
_symmetry.space_group_name_H-M   'P 1'
#
loop_
_entity.id
_entity.type
_entity.pdbx_description
1 polymer ?
#
loop_
_entity_poly.entity_id
_entity_poly.type
_entity_poly.pdbx_seq_one_letter_code
_entity_poly.pdbx_strand_id
1 'polypeptide(L)'
;MVYGLKSIKLRIRLIWRILQIGFRAYGNPVIALQALIKTGKMRNQVQGNQFIPRFLESNNLHYWSPFCPGFPSVAFDNFIENELHRSISFRSSAPRLMTIIFSITSRCPLQCKHCFEWDNLNTPEPMTL
;
A
#
# COMPACT_ATOMS: atom_id res chain seq x y z
N MET A 1 -0.95 -1.81 20.13
CA MET A 1 0.06 -0.88 19.58
C MET A 1 1.45 -1.32 20.01
N VAL A 2 2.43 -1.20 19.12
CA VAL A 2 3.82 -1.63 19.40
C VAL A 2 4.64 -0.41 19.81
N TYR A 3 5.28 -0.48 20.98
CA TYR A 3 6.06 0.63 21.56
C TYR A 3 7.49 0.20 21.92
N GLY A 4 8.37 1.19 22.12
CA GLY A 4 9.73 1.00 22.65
C GLY A 4 10.63 0.16 21.73
N LEU A 5 11.48 -0.66 22.34
CA LEU A 5 12.48 -1.50 21.66
C LEU A 5 11.87 -2.46 20.61
N LYS A 6 10.65 -2.96 20.84
CA LYS A 6 9.93 -3.80 19.87
C LYS A 6 9.65 -3.02 18.58
N SER A 7 9.27 -1.74 18.69
CA SER A 7 9.02 -0.88 17.53
C SER A 7 10.31 -0.63 16.71
N ILE A 8 11.43 -0.43 17.38
CA ILE A 8 12.73 -0.23 16.70
C ILE A 8 13.16 -1.50 15.95
N LYS A 9 13.12 -2.65 16.62
CA LYS A 9 13.43 -3.94 15.97
C LYS A 9 12.53 -4.21 14.77
N LEU A 10 11.24 -3.91 14.89
CA LEU A 10 10.28 -4.07 13.80
C LEU A 10 10.61 -3.17 12.62
N ARG A 11 10.96 -1.90 12.86
CA ARG A 11 11.38 -0.95 11.81
C ARG A 11 12.63 -1.41 11.07
N ILE A 12 13.63 -1.91 11.80
CA ILE A 12 14.85 -2.45 11.20
C ILE A 12 14.52 -3.65 10.30
N ARG A 13 13.71 -4.60 10.79
CA ARG A 13 13.27 -5.76 10.02
C ARG A 13 12.49 -5.36 8.77
N LEU A 14 11.61 -4.37 8.89
CA LEU A 14 10.82 -3.83 7.79
C LEU A 14 11.72 -3.21 6.72
N ILE A 15 12.63 -2.32 7.11
CA ILE A 15 13.57 -1.67 6.18
C ILE A 15 14.42 -2.73 5.49
N TRP A 16 14.94 -3.68 6.23
CA TRP A 16 15.72 -4.78 5.68
C TRP A 16 14.93 -5.59 4.64
N ARG A 17 13.66 -5.90 4.94
CA ARG A 17 12.79 -6.61 4.00
C ARG A 17 12.53 -5.82 2.72
N ILE A 18 12.26 -4.52 2.84
CA ILE A 18 12.06 -3.63 1.69
C ILE A 18 13.31 -3.57 0.81
N LEU A 19 14.50 -3.49 1.42
CA LEU A 19 15.77 -3.54 0.69
C LEU A 19 15.94 -4.88 -0.06
N GLN A 20 15.69 -6.00 0.61
CA GLN A 20 15.75 -7.34 -0.03
C GLN A 20 14.80 -7.45 -1.23
N ILE A 21 13.56 -6.95 -1.11
CA ILE A 21 12.59 -6.94 -2.20
C ILE A 21 13.11 -6.09 -3.37
N GLY A 22 13.64 -4.90 -3.09
CA GLY A 22 14.21 -4.03 -4.11
C GLY A 22 15.38 -4.67 -4.86
N PHE A 23 16.33 -5.23 -4.14
CA PHE A 23 17.48 -5.89 -4.77
C PHE A 23 17.07 -7.11 -5.60
N ARG A 24 16.12 -7.90 -5.10
CA ARG A 24 15.58 -9.04 -5.84
C ARG A 24 14.85 -8.62 -7.12
N ALA A 25 14.06 -7.54 -7.04
CA ALA A 25 13.23 -7.08 -8.14
C ALA A 25 14.05 -6.52 -9.30
N TYR A 26 15.07 -5.75 -9.01
CA TYR A 26 15.84 -5.05 -10.05
C TYR A 26 17.11 -5.81 -10.50
N GLY A 27 17.65 -6.71 -9.70
CA GLY A 27 18.90 -7.40 -9.98
C GLY A 27 20.14 -6.49 -10.01
N ASN A 28 19.95 -5.16 -9.99
CA ASN A 28 21.01 -4.15 -9.97
C ASN A 28 20.86 -3.27 -8.73
N PRO A 29 21.88 -3.22 -7.84
CA PRO A 29 21.77 -2.49 -6.58
C PRO A 29 21.61 -0.98 -6.75
N VAL A 30 22.19 -0.39 -7.79
CA VAL A 30 22.07 1.05 -8.07
C VAL A 30 20.66 1.42 -8.44
N ILE A 31 20.05 0.66 -9.35
CA ILE A 31 18.66 0.89 -9.78
C ILE A 31 17.69 0.63 -8.62
N ALA A 32 17.94 -0.43 -7.84
CA ALA A 32 17.16 -0.73 -6.65
C ALA A 32 17.16 0.44 -5.64
N LEU A 33 18.33 1.00 -5.36
CA LEU A 33 18.48 2.12 -4.45
C LEU A 33 17.77 3.39 -4.99
N GLN A 34 17.91 3.67 -6.28
CA GLN A 34 17.20 4.79 -6.94
C GLN A 34 15.69 4.63 -6.84
N ALA A 35 15.16 3.42 -7.09
CA ALA A 35 13.74 3.11 -6.97
C ALA A 35 13.23 3.31 -5.54
N LEU A 36 13.98 2.82 -4.55
CA LEU A 36 13.64 2.98 -3.14
C LEU A 36 13.60 4.45 -2.71
N ILE A 37 14.60 5.24 -3.11
CA ILE A 37 14.64 6.68 -2.83
C ILE A 37 13.47 7.40 -3.51
N LYS A 38 13.19 7.09 -4.77
CA LYS A 38 12.09 7.69 -5.53
C LYS A 38 10.73 7.35 -4.93
N THR A 39 10.50 6.08 -4.59
CA THR A 39 9.28 5.64 -3.91
C THR A 39 9.10 6.34 -2.57
N GLY A 40 10.17 6.45 -1.78
CA GLY A 40 10.15 7.18 -0.52
C GLY A 40 9.79 8.67 -0.68
N LYS A 41 10.33 9.34 -1.68
CA LYS A 41 9.99 10.73 -2.01
C LYS A 41 8.53 10.89 -2.43
N MET A 42 8.05 10.03 -3.33
CA MET A 42 6.65 10.04 -3.77
C MET A 42 5.69 9.82 -2.58
N ARG A 43 5.99 8.88 -1.71
CA ARG A 43 5.21 8.65 -0.50
C ARG A 43 5.18 9.88 0.41
N ASN A 44 6.32 10.52 0.64
CA ASN A 44 6.40 11.71 1.49
C ASN A 44 5.63 12.91 0.92
N GLN A 45 5.54 13.03 -0.40
CA GLN A 45 4.71 14.06 -1.05
C GLN A 45 3.22 13.84 -0.79
N VAL A 46 2.76 12.59 -0.74
CA VAL A 46 1.34 12.26 -0.56
C VAL A 46 0.95 12.22 0.92
N GLN A 47 1.81 11.67 1.78
CA GLN A 47 1.49 11.40 3.18
C GLN A 47 2.13 12.41 4.17
N GLY A 48 2.88 13.38 3.65
CA GLY A 48 3.70 14.26 4.47
C GLY A 48 4.96 13.58 5.02
N ASN A 49 5.82 14.35 5.67
CA ASN A 49 7.15 13.92 6.14
C ASN A 49 7.08 13.00 7.38
N GLN A 50 5.97 12.30 7.59
CA GLN A 50 5.82 11.38 8.71
C GLN A 50 6.48 10.05 8.38
N PHE A 51 7.61 9.80 8.99
CA PHE A 51 8.18 8.46 9.05
C PHE A 51 7.16 7.52 9.75
N ILE A 52 7.08 6.25 9.33
CA ILE A 52 6.12 5.24 9.80
C ILE A 52 5.73 5.48 11.27
N PRO A 53 4.50 5.99 11.54
CA PRO A 53 4.25 6.61 12.84
C PRO A 53 4.06 5.57 13.96
N ARG A 54 3.21 4.61 13.75
CA ARG A 54 2.84 3.61 14.78
C ARG A 54 2.44 2.30 14.12
N PHE A 55 2.67 1.18 14.81
CA PHE A 55 2.25 -0.14 14.37
C PHE A 55 1.09 -0.64 15.24
N LEU A 56 0.08 -1.16 14.57
CA LEU A 56 -0.93 -2.03 15.16
C LEU A 56 -0.49 -3.47 14.96
N GLU A 57 -0.61 -4.31 15.99
CA GLU A 57 -0.36 -5.74 15.92
C GLU A 57 -1.69 -6.49 15.99
N SER A 58 -1.93 -7.36 15.02
CA SER A 58 -3.08 -8.26 14.98
C SER A 58 -2.68 -9.55 14.26
N ASN A 59 -2.98 -10.71 14.84
CA ASN A 59 -2.68 -12.03 14.28
C ASN A 59 -1.21 -12.18 13.81
N ASN A 60 -0.25 -11.74 14.61
CA ASN A 60 1.19 -11.72 14.32
C ASN A 60 1.60 -10.88 13.11
N LEU A 61 0.71 -10.06 12.59
CA LEU A 61 0.97 -9.10 11.53
C LEU A 61 0.99 -7.67 12.10
N HIS A 62 1.82 -6.83 11.49
CA HIS A 62 1.99 -5.44 11.89
C HIS A 62 1.49 -4.52 10.77
N TYR A 63 0.59 -3.62 11.12
CA TYR A 63 -0.05 -2.66 10.22
C TYR A 63 0.32 -1.24 10.61
N TRP A 64 0.55 -0.36 9.64
CA TRP A 64 0.76 1.07 9.87
C TRP A 64 -0.12 1.96 9.00
N SER A 65 -0.88 1.35 8.09
CA SER A 65 -1.84 2.03 7.21
C SER A 65 -2.95 1.06 6.83
N PRO A 66 -4.20 1.51 6.67
CA PRO A 66 -5.29 0.67 6.18
C PRO A 66 -5.08 0.23 4.72
N PHE A 67 -4.23 0.94 3.97
CA PHE A 67 -3.96 0.65 2.57
C PHE A 67 -2.72 -0.22 2.35
N CYS A 68 -2.06 -0.66 3.42
CA CYS A 68 -0.87 -1.49 3.34
C CYS A 68 -1.13 -2.85 3.99
N PRO A 69 -0.84 -3.96 3.28
CA PRO A 69 -0.95 -5.29 3.87
C PRO A 69 -0.08 -5.44 5.11
N GLY A 70 -0.50 -6.30 6.03
CA GLY A 70 0.23 -6.56 7.26
C GLY A 70 1.61 -7.18 7.02
N PHE A 71 2.61 -6.70 7.75
CA PHE A 71 3.98 -7.22 7.73
C PHE A 71 4.24 -8.17 8.92
N PRO A 72 4.90 -9.32 8.71
CA PRO A 72 5.40 -9.89 7.46
C PRO A 72 4.32 -10.73 6.75
N SER A 73 4.19 -10.56 5.44
CA SER A 73 3.31 -11.42 4.62
C SER A 73 3.72 -11.38 3.15
N VAL A 74 3.27 -12.37 2.38
CA VAL A 74 3.45 -12.39 0.91
C VAL A 74 2.70 -11.22 0.26
N ALA A 75 1.53 -10.87 0.78
CA ALA A 75 0.76 -9.72 0.31
C ALA A 75 1.54 -8.41 0.49
N PHE A 76 2.24 -8.26 1.62
CA PHE A 76 3.12 -7.13 1.86
C PHE A 76 4.29 -7.08 0.85
N ASP A 77 4.95 -8.20 0.60
CA ASP A 77 6.06 -8.27 -0.35
C ASP A 77 5.61 -7.86 -1.76
N ASN A 78 4.47 -8.39 -2.21
CA ASN A 78 3.88 -8.05 -3.50
C ASN A 78 3.48 -6.57 -3.59
N PHE A 79 2.95 -6.01 -2.50
CA PHE A 79 2.60 -4.59 -2.42
C PHE A 79 3.84 -3.71 -2.60
N ILE A 80 4.93 -3.99 -1.88
CA ILE A 80 6.20 -3.24 -2.00
C ILE A 80 6.78 -3.39 -3.40
N GLU A 81 6.78 -4.59 -3.98
CA GLU A 81 7.25 -4.83 -5.35
C GLU A 81 6.47 -3.99 -6.37
N ASN A 82 5.15 -3.88 -6.22
CA ASN A 82 4.32 -3.04 -7.08
C ASN A 82 4.61 -1.55 -6.92
N GLU A 83 4.79 -1.08 -5.68
CA GLU A 83 5.14 0.33 -5.42
C GLU A 83 6.49 0.70 -6.04
N LEU A 84 7.46 -0.19 -5.96
CA LEU A 84 8.76 -0.01 -6.61
C LEU A 84 8.62 0.02 -8.13
N HIS A 85 7.83 -0.88 -8.71
CA HIS A 85 7.57 -0.94 -10.16
C HIS A 85 6.88 0.33 -10.68
N ARG A 86 6.01 0.94 -9.90
CA ARG A 86 5.39 2.25 -10.22
C ARG A 86 6.40 3.39 -10.25
N SER A 87 7.41 3.35 -9.42
CA SER A 87 8.42 4.40 -9.34
C SER A 87 9.46 4.28 -10.46
N ILE A 88 9.98 3.08 -10.68
CA ILE A 88 10.88 2.72 -11.79
C ILE A 88 10.45 1.36 -12.31
N SER A 89 9.99 1.31 -13.55
CA SER A 89 9.53 0.07 -14.18
C SER A 89 10.72 -0.88 -14.40
N PHE A 90 10.60 -2.13 -13.95
CA PHE A 90 11.63 -3.17 -14.14
C PHE A 90 11.12 -4.37 -14.95
N ARG A 91 9.83 -4.39 -15.31
CA ARG A 91 9.22 -5.42 -16.13
C ARG A 91 8.42 -4.77 -17.25
N SER A 92 8.35 -5.45 -18.39
CA SER A 92 7.49 -5.04 -19.52
C SER A 92 6.00 -5.31 -19.29
N SER A 93 5.65 -6.03 -18.23
CA SER A 93 4.26 -6.34 -17.88
C SER A 93 3.54 -5.14 -17.27
N ALA A 94 2.26 -5.02 -17.54
CA ALA A 94 1.39 -4.03 -16.91
C ALA A 94 1.47 -4.08 -15.37
N PRO A 95 1.35 -2.94 -14.68
CA PRO A 95 1.33 -2.90 -13.23
C PRO A 95 0.20 -3.79 -12.71
N ARG A 96 0.49 -4.54 -11.65
CA ARG A 96 -0.51 -5.41 -11.01
C ARG A 96 -1.59 -4.56 -10.36
N LEU A 97 -2.81 -5.08 -10.40
CA LEU A 97 -3.93 -4.48 -9.70
C LEU A 97 -3.63 -4.39 -8.19
N MET A 98 -3.73 -3.20 -7.62
CA MET A 98 -3.41 -2.95 -6.21
C MET A 98 -4.64 -2.85 -5.34
N THR A 99 -5.71 -2.29 -5.89
CA THR A 99 -6.93 -2.02 -5.15
C THR A 99 -8.12 -2.27 -6.06
N ILE A 100 -9.10 -2.97 -5.54
CA ILE A 100 -10.41 -3.15 -6.15
C ILE A 100 -11.42 -2.56 -5.18
N ILE A 101 -12.25 -1.67 -5.65
CA ILE A 101 -13.38 -1.13 -4.89
C ILE A 101 -14.63 -1.80 -5.46
N PHE A 102 -15.34 -2.55 -4.61
CA PHE A 102 -16.62 -3.15 -4.96
C PHE A 102 -17.73 -2.31 -4.35
N SER A 103 -18.56 -1.71 -5.20
CA SER A 103 -19.84 -1.16 -4.76
C SER A 103 -20.86 -2.30 -4.68
N ILE A 104 -21.29 -2.63 -3.46
CA ILE A 104 -22.23 -3.72 -3.20
C ILE A 104 -23.69 -3.25 -3.44
N THR A 105 -23.94 -1.97 -3.28
CA THR A 105 -25.25 -1.34 -3.47
C THR A 105 -25.07 0.11 -3.89
N SER A 106 -26.01 0.60 -4.71
CA SER A 106 -26.10 2.02 -5.04
C SER A 106 -26.83 2.84 -3.96
N ARG A 107 -27.44 2.19 -2.95
CA ARG A 107 -28.17 2.85 -1.88
C ARG A 107 -27.23 3.46 -0.86
N CYS A 108 -27.21 4.77 -0.76
CA CYS A 108 -26.41 5.49 0.21
C CYS A 108 -27.26 6.57 0.91
N PRO A 109 -27.38 6.54 2.25
CA PRO A 109 -28.10 7.56 3.00
C PRO A 109 -27.34 8.88 3.14
N LEU A 110 -26.06 8.91 2.76
CA LEU A 110 -25.21 10.08 2.90
C LEU A 110 -25.22 10.94 1.64
N GLN A 111 -25.09 12.25 1.82
CA GLN A 111 -25.00 13.25 0.74
C GLN A 111 -23.64 13.94 0.79
N CYS A 112 -22.55 13.17 0.59
CA CYS A 112 -21.20 13.69 0.66
C CYS A 112 -20.91 14.62 -0.52
N LYS A 113 -20.46 15.84 -0.28
CA LYS A 113 -20.12 16.84 -1.32
C LYS A 113 -19.03 16.39 -2.31
N HIS A 114 -18.21 15.42 -1.94
CA HIS A 114 -17.10 14.88 -2.72
C HIS A 114 -17.29 13.38 -3.01
N CYS A 115 -18.52 12.95 -3.23
CA CYS A 115 -18.79 11.57 -3.58
C CYS A 115 -18.37 11.30 -5.03
N PHE A 116 -17.49 10.32 -5.24
CA PHE A 116 -17.06 9.92 -6.59
C PHE A 116 -18.12 9.08 -7.33
N GLU A 117 -19.11 8.55 -6.59
CA GLU A 117 -20.22 7.75 -7.14
C GLU A 117 -21.53 8.55 -7.22
N TRP A 118 -21.48 9.88 -7.14
CA TRP A 118 -22.66 10.74 -7.02
C TRP A 118 -23.73 10.48 -8.10
N ASP A 119 -23.30 10.30 -9.35
CA ASP A 119 -24.19 10.09 -10.48
C ASP A 119 -24.87 8.70 -10.49
N ASN A 120 -24.29 7.74 -9.76
CA ASN A 120 -24.77 6.36 -9.69
C ASN A 120 -25.53 6.04 -8.40
N LEU A 121 -25.51 6.96 -7.43
CA LEU A 121 -26.17 6.73 -6.15
C LEU A 121 -27.69 6.77 -6.27
N ASN A 122 -28.34 5.86 -5.53
CA ASN A 122 -29.80 5.78 -5.40
C ASN A 122 -30.55 5.58 -6.73
N THR A 123 -29.84 5.14 -7.76
CA THR A 123 -30.45 4.68 -9.00
C THR A 123 -31.13 3.31 -8.77
N PRO A 124 -32.23 2.98 -9.50
CA PRO A 124 -32.82 1.66 -9.42
C PRO A 124 -31.81 0.58 -9.81
N GLU A 125 -31.48 -0.31 -8.90
CA GLU A 125 -30.65 -1.47 -9.20
C GLU A 125 -31.47 -2.48 -10.03
N PRO A 126 -30.99 -2.92 -11.21
CA PRO A 126 -31.61 -4.03 -11.89
C PRO A 126 -31.37 -5.28 -11.04
N MET A 127 -32.39 -5.72 -10.30
CA MET A 127 -32.37 -6.99 -9.60
C MET A 127 -32.42 -8.12 -10.65
N THR A 128 -31.27 -8.55 -11.11
CA THR A 128 -31.13 -9.85 -11.78
C THR A 128 -30.65 -10.85 -10.73
N LEU A 129 -31.55 -11.72 -10.31
CA LEU A 129 -31.21 -12.96 -9.63
C LEU A 129 -30.70 -13.95 -10.64
#